data_944fb9c68368133dfb77758619cbfb73
#
_entry.id   944fb9c68368133dfb77758619cbfb73
#
_cell.length_a   1.000
_cell.length_b   1.000
_cell.length_c   1.000
_cell.angle_alpha   90.00
_cell.angle_beta   90.00
_cell.angle_gamma   90.00
#
_symmetry.space_group_name_H-M   'P 1'
#
loop_
_entity.id
_entity.type
_entity.pdbx_description
1 polymer ?
#
loop_
_entity_poly.entity_id
_entity_poly.type
_entity_poly.pdbx_seq_one_letter_code
_entity_poly.pdbx_strand_id
1 'polypeptide(L)'
;MIVMKKWKILFLLPLIFLSVVLRGLYNNAVSQAPKNILLAGTAKTKITPGVPIPMSGYGGRNDPFKGVHDDLFARVIVLSDGTNKAVLITTDLIGISNSIWEETTKRITKETGIKKEYILLSAVHNHSGPVIKVYDDEDSSAAVVAYIEELERKIVIATKDALKGMVAASIGAGKGECKMNINRRAPDGKGDITLGQNPYAPCDHEVGVISVNDRSGNPVAIIVNWPCHGVVLGPRNYLITGDWPGAASRYVEEISGGKLIAPVTIGASGDINPVYGPHIDFENNNAYAYGKDAIGEDLGKESMRVAKEIHTFTSGRITALQRVISLPAKEKESEDGKFLQPKTRQDDSLQVRLSAIKIGNIILTGVSGEVFNQISVKMRNQSPYSFTFMITHCNGSSGYLVSEDAYPKAGVSGSENKYIPAGGYEVNSTRVKTGAEKAIIENLLEMINEL
;
A
#
# COMPACT_ATOMS: atom_id res chain seq x y z
N MET A 1 -79.69 2.44 49.38
CA MET A 1 -79.36 1.62 48.15
C MET A 1 -78.93 2.64 47.07
N ILE A 2 -77.83 2.44 46.39
CA ILE A 2 -77.28 3.27 45.33
C ILE A 2 -76.44 4.49 45.80
N VAL A 3 -75.17 4.28 46.23
CA VAL A 3 -74.07 5.17 46.02
C VAL A 3 -72.76 4.37 46.05
N MET A 4 -72.40 3.68 45.00
CA MET A 4 -71.06 3.13 44.78
C MET A 4 -70.87 2.73 43.31
N LYS A 5 -70.68 3.69 42.45
CA LYS A 5 -70.24 3.35 41.06
C LYS A 5 -69.60 4.51 40.27
N LYS A 6 -68.98 5.48 40.84
CA LYS A 6 -68.33 6.60 40.07
C LYS A 6 -66.86 6.89 40.33
N TRP A 7 -66.11 6.08 41.09
CA TRP A 7 -64.74 6.39 41.45
C TRP A 7 -63.65 5.51 40.80
N LYS A 8 -63.97 4.60 39.90
CA LYS A 8 -62.97 3.72 39.26
C LYS A 8 -62.45 4.21 37.91
N ILE A 9 -62.98 5.26 37.31
CA ILE A 9 -62.60 5.73 35.96
C ILE A 9 -61.54 6.86 36.02
N LEU A 10 -61.39 7.56 37.15
CA LEU A 10 -60.51 8.74 37.25
C LEU A 10 -59.01 8.41 37.48
N PHE A 11 -58.68 7.15 37.87
CA PHE A 11 -57.27 6.76 38.13
C PHE A 11 -56.60 6.06 36.94
N LEU A 12 -57.31 5.69 35.89
CA LEU A 12 -56.74 5.03 34.69
C LEU A 12 -56.18 6.02 33.63
N LEU A 13 -56.73 7.23 33.59
CA LEU A 13 -56.30 8.25 32.61
C LEU A 13 -54.86 8.77 32.80
N PRO A 14 -54.36 9.03 34.01
CA PRO A 14 -52.97 9.52 34.19
C PRO A 14 -51.92 8.43 33.91
N LEU A 15 -52.23 7.16 34.15
CA LEU A 15 -51.31 6.06 33.87
C LEU A 15 -51.14 5.80 32.36
N ILE A 16 -52.20 5.94 31.57
CA ILE A 16 -52.15 5.81 30.10
C ILE A 16 -51.36 7.01 29.49
N PHE A 17 -51.56 8.24 30.01
CA PHE A 17 -50.84 9.40 29.54
C PHE A 17 -49.32 9.33 29.87
N LEU A 18 -48.97 8.83 31.06
CA LEU A 18 -47.61 8.63 31.48
C LEU A 18 -46.90 7.54 30.62
N SER A 19 -47.62 6.46 30.28
CA SER A 19 -47.06 5.38 29.41
C SER A 19 -46.86 5.83 27.98
N VAL A 20 -47.70 6.73 27.45
CA VAL A 20 -47.55 7.27 26.07
C VAL A 20 -46.39 8.30 26.05
N VAL A 21 -46.26 9.15 27.10
CA VAL A 21 -45.15 10.09 27.19
C VAL A 21 -43.82 9.37 27.40
N LEU A 22 -43.76 8.34 28.25
CA LEU A 22 -42.56 7.47 28.41
C LEU A 22 -42.21 6.70 27.16
N ARG A 23 -43.19 6.17 26.38
CA ARG A 23 -42.92 5.58 25.08
C ARG A 23 -42.47 6.61 24.05
N GLY A 24 -43.01 7.84 24.07
CA GLY A 24 -42.56 8.92 23.18
C GLY A 24 -41.14 9.36 23.51
N LEU A 25 -40.78 9.47 24.78
CA LEU A 25 -39.42 9.79 25.24
C LEU A 25 -38.45 8.62 24.98
N TYR A 26 -38.89 7.37 25.16
CA TYR A 26 -38.09 6.20 24.87
C TYR A 26 -37.83 6.04 23.34
N ASN A 27 -38.85 6.27 22.51
CA ASN A 27 -38.70 6.23 21.05
C ASN A 27 -37.85 7.39 20.52
N ASN A 28 -37.89 8.58 21.15
CA ASN A 28 -37.01 9.69 20.80
C ASN A 28 -35.56 9.50 21.31
N ALA A 29 -35.36 8.74 22.39
CA ALA A 29 -34.02 8.40 22.88
C ALA A 29 -33.37 7.25 22.10
N VAL A 30 -34.16 6.39 21.43
CA VAL A 30 -33.66 5.30 20.58
C VAL A 30 -33.37 5.75 19.15
N SER A 31 -33.70 6.98 18.75
CA SER A 31 -33.69 7.41 17.35
C SER A 31 -32.50 8.26 16.93
N GLN A 32 -31.38 8.21 17.62
CA GLN A 32 -30.11 8.72 17.07
C GLN A 32 -28.95 7.82 17.49
N ALA A 33 -28.91 6.59 16.92
CA ALA A 33 -27.60 5.98 16.74
C ALA A 33 -26.75 6.97 15.93
N PRO A 34 -25.53 7.36 16.39
CA PRO A 34 -24.70 8.30 15.66
C PRO A 34 -24.52 7.79 14.24
N LYS A 35 -24.99 8.57 13.26
CA LYS A 35 -24.77 8.30 11.85
C LYS A 35 -23.25 8.28 11.65
N ASN A 36 -22.71 7.21 11.03
CA ASN A 36 -21.31 7.02 10.64
C ASN A 36 -20.35 6.61 11.77
N ILE A 37 -20.73 5.67 12.64
CA ILE A 37 -19.75 4.99 13.51
C ILE A 37 -18.79 4.22 12.62
N LEU A 38 -17.49 4.45 12.82
CA LEU A 38 -16.46 3.68 12.14
C LEU A 38 -16.39 2.25 12.71
N LEU A 39 -16.32 1.30 11.81
CA LEU A 39 -16.04 -0.10 12.10
C LEU A 39 -14.72 -0.47 11.43
N ALA A 40 -13.96 -1.37 12.07
CA ALA A 40 -12.74 -1.93 11.51
C ALA A 40 -12.67 -3.43 11.74
N GLY A 41 -12.15 -4.15 10.76
CA GLY A 41 -11.82 -5.56 10.89
C GLY A 41 -10.49 -5.84 10.21
N THR A 42 -9.75 -6.81 10.73
CA THR A 42 -8.40 -7.15 10.29
C THR A 42 -8.24 -8.63 10.05
N ALA A 43 -7.39 -8.98 9.10
CA ALA A 43 -6.96 -10.36 8.88
C ALA A 43 -5.53 -10.40 8.37
N LYS A 44 -4.83 -11.50 8.66
CA LYS A 44 -3.48 -11.80 8.19
C LYS A 44 -3.45 -13.22 7.66
N THR A 45 -2.85 -13.43 6.49
CA THR A 45 -2.71 -14.76 5.90
C THR A 45 -1.31 -14.97 5.35
N LYS A 46 -0.76 -16.18 5.54
CA LYS A 46 0.53 -16.58 5.00
C LYS A 46 0.42 -16.81 3.49
N ILE A 47 1.33 -16.15 2.73
CA ILE A 47 1.41 -16.23 1.27
C ILE A 47 2.76 -16.78 0.78
N THR A 48 3.60 -17.32 1.65
CA THR A 48 4.83 -18.04 1.27
C THR A 48 4.46 -19.19 0.34
N PRO A 49 5.12 -19.37 -0.84
CA PRO A 49 4.88 -20.52 -1.69
C PRO A 49 5.17 -21.84 -0.98
N GLY A 50 4.35 -22.86 -1.23
CA GLY A 50 4.54 -24.19 -0.68
C GLY A 50 5.60 -25.03 -1.39
N VAL A 51 6.00 -24.62 -2.60
CA VAL A 51 7.01 -25.30 -3.42
C VAL A 51 7.99 -24.27 -3.98
N PRO A 52 9.27 -24.65 -4.22
CA PRO A 52 10.25 -23.76 -4.81
C PRO A 52 9.80 -23.27 -6.22
N ILE A 53 9.73 -21.96 -6.36
CA ILE A 53 9.49 -21.26 -7.64
C ILE A 53 10.51 -20.13 -7.80
N PRO A 54 10.75 -19.59 -9.01
CA PRO A 54 11.68 -18.49 -9.21
C PRO A 54 11.35 -17.28 -8.32
N MET A 55 12.39 -16.51 -7.99
CA MET A 55 12.26 -15.29 -7.19
C MET A 55 12.24 -14.06 -8.10
N SER A 56 11.50 -13.03 -7.70
CA SER A 56 11.37 -11.77 -8.44
C SER A 56 12.41 -10.72 -8.00
N GLY A 57 12.54 -9.65 -8.79
CA GLY A 57 13.28 -8.43 -8.44
C GLY A 57 14.64 -8.26 -9.13
N TYR A 58 15.28 -9.33 -9.58
CA TYR A 58 16.59 -9.26 -10.23
C TYR A 58 16.63 -10.13 -11.49
N GLY A 59 16.89 -9.50 -12.63
CA GLY A 59 16.86 -10.18 -13.94
C GLY A 59 17.88 -11.31 -14.12
N GLY A 60 18.96 -11.32 -13.35
CA GLY A 60 19.97 -12.38 -13.38
C GLY A 60 19.69 -13.56 -12.43
N ARG A 61 18.59 -13.53 -11.67
CA ARG A 61 18.23 -14.56 -10.69
C ARG A 61 17.12 -15.44 -11.24
N ASN A 62 17.49 -16.55 -11.86
CA ASN A 62 16.56 -17.45 -12.57
C ASN A 62 16.23 -18.73 -11.80
N ASP A 63 17.08 -19.13 -10.82
CA ASP A 63 16.83 -20.35 -10.05
C ASP A 63 15.64 -20.18 -9.08
N PRO A 64 14.91 -21.25 -8.77
CA PRO A 64 13.96 -21.27 -7.68
C PRO A 64 14.61 -20.92 -6.34
N PHE A 65 13.80 -20.43 -5.39
CA PHE A 65 14.30 -20.19 -4.04
C PHE A 65 14.79 -21.50 -3.38
N LYS A 66 15.79 -21.38 -2.49
CA LYS A 66 16.49 -22.50 -1.85
C LYS A 66 16.05 -22.74 -0.40
N GLY A 67 15.21 -21.86 0.13
CA GLY A 67 14.70 -21.94 1.49
C GLY A 67 13.89 -20.70 1.87
N VAL A 68 13.40 -20.68 3.09
CA VAL A 68 12.61 -19.60 3.68
C VAL A 68 13.34 -19.07 4.89
N HIS A 69 13.73 -17.81 4.88
CA HIS A 69 14.30 -17.11 6.04
C HIS A 69 13.17 -16.68 6.98
N ASP A 70 12.14 -16.06 6.43
CA ASP A 70 10.90 -15.69 7.13
C ASP A 70 9.70 -15.71 6.17
N ASP A 71 8.52 -15.99 6.73
CA ASP A 71 7.30 -16.13 5.98
C ASP A 71 6.80 -14.80 5.41
N LEU A 72 6.19 -14.89 4.23
CA LEU A 72 5.49 -13.78 3.57
C LEU A 72 4.01 -13.75 3.97
N PHE A 73 3.47 -12.56 4.12
CA PHE A 73 2.07 -12.36 4.51
C PHE A 73 1.33 -11.40 3.58
N ALA A 74 0.02 -11.63 3.47
CA ALA A 74 -0.94 -10.60 3.09
C ALA A 74 -1.64 -10.13 4.37
N ARG A 75 -1.75 -8.80 4.56
CA ARG A 75 -2.44 -8.15 5.67
C ARG A 75 -3.58 -7.33 5.12
N VAL A 76 -4.75 -7.51 5.71
CA VAL A 76 -6.01 -6.91 5.25
C VAL A 76 -6.63 -6.09 6.36
N ILE A 77 -6.99 -4.85 6.05
CA ILE A 77 -7.82 -4.01 6.91
C ILE A 77 -9.08 -3.64 6.12
N VAL A 78 -10.24 -3.84 6.72
CA VAL A 78 -11.51 -3.33 6.23
C VAL A 78 -12.01 -2.26 7.18
N LEU A 79 -12.36 -1.11 6.64
CA LEU A 79 -12.97 0.02 7.34
C LEU A 79 -14.36 0.26 6.81
N SER A 80 -15.32 0.62 7.67
CA SER A 80 -16.68 0.98 7.26
C SER A 80 -17.20 2.17 8.05
N ASP A 81 -17.94 3.04 7.38
CA ASP A 81 -18.72 4.12 8.00
C ASP A 81 -20.22 3.78 8.15
N GLY A 82 -20.56 2.50 7.97
CA GLY A 82 -21.94 2.00 7.95
C GLY A 82 -22.60 2.11 6.58
N THR A 83 -22.10 2.91 5.67
CA THR A 83 -22.60 3.06 4.29
C THR A 83 -21.61 2.47 3.29
N ASN A 84 -20.37 2.90 3.35
CA ASN A 84 -19.28 2.45 2.49
C ASN A 84 -18.28 1.58 3.26
N LYS A 85 -17.57 0.74 2.52
CA LYS A 85 -16.47 -0.09 3.05
C LYS A 85 -15.23 0.12 2.19
N ALA A 86 -14.12 0.48 2.82
CA ALA A 86 -12.81 0.55 2.19
C ALA A 86 -11.94 -0.62 2.64
N VAL A 87 -11.10 -1.13 1.75
CA VAL A 87 -10.17 -2.22 2.02
C VAL A 87 -8.76 -1.80 1.65
N LEU A 88 -7.84 -1.93 2.60
CA LEU A 88 -6.40 -1.88 2.34
C LEU A 88 -5.83 -3.27 2.48
N ILE A 89 -5.16 -3.73 1.44
CA ILE A 89 -4.46 -5.03 1.38
C ILE A 89 -3.01 -4.75 1.07
N THR A 90 -2.10 -5.20 1.93
CA THR A 90 -0.65 -5.18 1.67
C THR A 90 -0.14 -6.60 1.51
N THR A 91 0.80 -6.81 0.60
CA THR A 91 1.42 -8.10 0.35
C THR A 91 2.93 -7.98 0.39
N ASP A 92 3.61 -8.98 1.00
CA ASP A 92 5.07 -9.03 1.07
C ASP A 92 5.67 -9.50 -0.27
N LEU A 93 5.23 -8.87 -1.38
CA LEU A 93 5.58 -9.18 -2.76
C LEU A 93 6.27 -7.99 -3.44
N ILE A 94 6.80 -8.20 -4.66
CA ILE A 94 7.45 -7.15 -5.44
C ILE A 94 6.46 -6.13 -6.02
N GLY A 95 5.27 -6.58 -6.39
CA GLY A 95 4.26 -5.75 -7.05
C GLY A 95 2.94 -6.48 -7.15
N ILE A 96 1.97 -5.86 -7.78
CA ILE A 96 0.69 -6.46 -8.16
C ILE A 96 0.53 -6.25 -9.66
N SER A 97 0.46 -7.33 -10.44
CA SER A 97 0.19 -7.22 -11.87
C SER A 97 -1.23 -6.73 -12.13
N ASN A 98 -1.49 -6.16 -13.31
CA ASN A 98 -2.83 -5.73 -13.68
C ASN A 98 -3.83 -6.89 -13.65
N SER A 99 -3.42 -8.09 -14.09
CA SER A 99 -4.26 -9.29 -14.09
C SER A 99 -4.63 -9.75 -12.66
N ILE A 100 -3.65 -9.82 -11.76
CA ILE A 100 -3.88 -10.17 -10.35
C ILE A 100 -4.83 -9.15 -9.70
N TRP A 101 -4.60 -7.85 -9.95
CA TRP A 101 -5.49 -6.81 -9.42
C TRP A 101 -6.93 -6.97 -9.93
N GLU A 102 -7.11 -7.14 -11.24
CA GLU A 102 -8.43 -7.24 -11.85
C GLU A 102 -9.19 -8.47 -11.36
N GLU A 103 -8.54 -9.64 -11.32
CA GLU A 103 -9.22 -10.87 -10.90
C GLU A 103 -9.49 -10.86 -9.39
N THR A 104 -8.52 -10.43 -8.57
CA THR A 104 -8.69 -10.36 -7.11
C THR A 104 -9.82 -9.39 -6.73
N THR A 105 -9.83 -8.17 -7.31
CA THR A 105 -10.85 -7.18 -6.98
C THR A 105 -12.23 -7.56 -7.50
N LYS A 106 -12.31 -8.20 -8.66
CA LYS A 106 -13.56 -8.77 -9.20
C LYS A 106 -14.16 -9.81 -8.25
N ARG A 107 -13.32 -10.73 -7.71
CA ARG A 107 -13.75 -11.74 -6.73
C ARG A 107 -14.18 -11.09 -5.41
N ILE A 108 -13.39 -10.14 -4.89
CA ILE A 108 -13.75 -9.39 -3.67
C ILE A 108 -15.10 -8.70 -3.86
N THR A 109 -15.27 -7.95 -4.96
CA THR A 109 -16.54 -7.24 -5.24
C THR A 109 -17.72 -8.21 -5.35
N LYS A 110 -17.57 -9.34 -6.04
CA LYS A 110 -18.60 -10.36 -6.19
C LYS A 110 -19.01 -10.97 -4.85
N GLU A 111 -18.04 -11.27 -3.97
CA GLU A 111 -18.30 -12.01 -2.73
C GLU A 111 -18.65 -11.12 -1.54
N THR A 112 -18.33 -9.82 -1.58
CA THR A 112 -18.48 -8.92 -0.44
C THR A 112 -19.34 -7.68 -0.71
N GLY A 113 -19.61 -7.39 -1.99
CA GLY A 113 -20.29 -6.16 -2.41
C GLY A 113 -19.43 -4.88 -2.33
N ILE A 114 -18.16 -4.99 -1.95
CA ILE A 114 -17.24 -3.84 -1.90
C ILE A 114 -16.87 -3.47 -3.34
N LYS A 115 -17.09 -2.21 -3.72
CA LYS A 115 -16.79 -1.73 -5.05
C LYS A 115 -15.28 -1.59 -5.24
N LYS A 116 -14.78 -1.82 -6.46
CA LYS A 116 -13.35 -1.85 -6.77
C LYS A 116 -12.61 -0.55 -6.44
N GLU A 117 -13.25 0.61 -6.57
CA GLU A 117 -12.68 1.91 -6.25
C GLU A 117 -12.37 2.08 -4.74
N TYR A 118 -13.00 1.28 -3.87
CA TYR A 118 -12.75 1.23 -2.44
C TYR A 118 -11.66 0.23 -2.04
N ILE A 119 -10.95 -0.38 -3.00
CA ILE A 119 -9.92 -1.39 -2.73
C ILE A 119 -8.55 -0.84 -3.11
N LEU A 120 -7.64 -0.78 -2.13
CA LEU A 120 -6.21 -0.59 -2.33
C LEU A 120 -5.51 -1.93 -2.12
N LEU A 121 -5.05 -2.55 -3.19
CA LEU A 121 -4.26 -3.79 -3.18
C LEU A 121 -2.83 -3.43 -3.57
N SER A 122 -1.91 -3.47 -2.61
CA SER A 122 -0.53 -3.03 -2.77
C SER A 122 0.48 -4.11 -2.42
N ALA A 123 1.68 -3.94 -2.93
CA ALA A 123 2.84 -4.73 -2.55
C ALA A 123 3.90 -3.85 -1.88
N VAL A 124 4.71 -4.44 -1.02
CA VAL A 124 5.80 -3.76 -0.32
C VAL A 124 7.09 -3.67 -1.13
N HIS A 125 7.03 -3.99 -2.42
CA HIS A 125 8.17 -4.00 -3.35
C HIS A 125 9.37 -4.81 -2.85
N ASN A 126 9.06 -5.97 -2.30
CA ASN A 126 10.05 -6.90 -1.77
C ASN A 126 10.74 -7.68 -2.90
N HIS A 127 12.07 -7.53 -3.02
CA HIS A 127 12.89 -8.23 -4.01
C HIS A 127 13.34 -9.63 -3.56
N SER A 128 12.88 -10.12 -2.42
CA SER A 128 13.15 -11.47 -1.90
C SER A 128 11.90 -12.34 -1.83
N GLY A 129 10.88 -11.99 -2.61
CA GLY A 129 9.64 -12.74 -2.79
C GLY A 129 9.61 -13.56 -4.08
N PRO A 130 8.56 -14.36 -4.27
CA PRO A 130 8.37 -15.20 -5.46
C PRO A 130 8.00 -14.39 -6.70
N VAL A 131 8.20 -14.97 -7.89
CA VAL A 131 7.64 -14.47 -9.15
C VAL A 131 6.12 -14.55 -9.12
N ILE A 132 5.47 -13.45 -9.53
CA ILE A 132 4.00 -13.31 -9.62
C ILE A 132 3.56 -12.91 -11.05
N LYS A 133 4.40 -13.12 -12.06
CA LYS A 133 4.11 -12.80 -13.44
C LYS A 133 4.04 -14.08 -14.25
N VAL A 134 2.93 -14.26 -14.95
CA VAL A 134 2.81 -15.27 -15.99
C VAL A 134 3.27 -14.61 -17.29
N TYR A 135 4.19 -15.23 -17.98
CA TYR A 135 4.61 -14.85 -19.33
C TYR A 135 3.72 -15.60 -20.32
N ASP A 136 3.38 -14.96 -21.45
CA ASP A 136 2.50 -15.54 -22.48
C ASP A 136 3.18 -16.66 -23.29
N ASP A 137 4.43 -16.97 -22.99
CA ASP A 137 5.23 -18.04 -23.56
C ASP A 137 5.21 -19.29 -22.64
N GLU A 138 5.53 -20.44 -23.21
CA GLU A 138 5.51 -21.77 -22.56
C GLU A 138 6.40 -21.87 -21.30
N ASP A 139 7.12 -20.80 -20.94
CA ASP A 139 8.09 -20.77 -19.83
C ASP A 139 7.48 -20.49 -18.43
N SER A 140 6.20 -20.12 -18.34
CA SER A 140 5.57 -19.99 -17.02
C SER A 140 5.28 -21.34 -16.43
N SER A 141 6.06 -21.74 -15.42
CA SER A 141 5.85 -23.03 -14.78
C SER A 141 4.45 -23.15 -14.18
N ALA A 142 3.81 -24.32 -14.29
CA ALA A 142 2.52 -24.60 -13.68
C ALA A 142 2.50 -24.27 -12.17
N ALA A 143 3.66 -24.36 -11.50
CA ALA A 143 3.80 -24.02 -10.09
C ALA A 143 3.63 -22.50 -9.81
N VAL A 144 4.07 -21.63 -10.74
CA VAL A 144 3.86 -20.17 -10.62
C VAL A 144 2.38 -19.83 -10.82
N VAL A 145 1.72 -20.44 -11.80
CA VAL A 145 0.28 -20.25 -12.04
C VAL A 145 -0.53 -20.68 -10.81
N ALA A 146 -0.26 -21.89 -10.30
CA ALA A 146 -0.94 -22.40 -9.11
C ALA A 146 -0.71 -21.52 -7.86
N TYR A 147 0.50 -20.95 -7.72
CA TYR A 147 0.80 -20.01 -6.64
C TYR A 147 -0.02 -18.71 -6.77
N ILE A 148 -0.15 -18.16 -7.98
CA ILE A 148 -0.94 -16.94 -8.22
C ILE A 148 -2.43 -17.18 -7.89
N GLU A 149 -3.01 -18.29 -8.35
CA GLU A 149 -4.39 -18.67 -8.05
C GLU A 149 -4.63 -18.81 -6.53
N GLU A 150 -3.68 -19.45 -5.84
CA GLU A 150 -3.73 -19.62 -4.38
C GLU A 150 -3.60 -18.28 -3.65
N LEU A 151 -2.71 -17.38 -4.12
CA LEU A 151 -2.55 -16.02 -3.60
C LEU A 151 -3.85 -15.23 -3.70
N GLU A 152 -4.48 -15.20 -4.86
CA GLU A 152 -5.77 -14.52 -5.08
C GLU A 152 -6.85 -15.07 -4.16
N ARG A 153 -6.97 -16.41 -4.08
CA ARG A 153 -7.93 -17.08 -3.18
C ARG A 153 -7.70 -16.70 -1.72
N LYS A 154 -6.45 -16.70 -1.24
CA LYS A 154 -6.10 -16.34 0.14
C LYS A 154 -6.45 -14.89 0.45
N ILE A 155 -6.18 -13.96 -0.46
CA ILE A 155 -6.52 -12.53 -0.29
C ILE A 155 -8.04 -12.36 -0.17
N VAL A 156 -8.84 -13.03 -1.01
CA VAL A 156 -10.30 -12.98 -0.94
C VAL A 156 -10.83 -13.51 0.39
N ILE A 157 -10.30 -14.66 0.85
CA ILE A 157 -10.68 -15.26 2.15
C ILE A 157 -10.32 -14.31 3.29
N ALA A 158 -9.08 -13.78 3.32
CA ALA A 158 -8.67 -12.84 4.35
C ALA A 158 -9.54 -11.58 4.38
N THR A 159 -9.97 -11.08 3.21
CA THR A 159 -10.89 -9.94 3.14
C THR A 159 -12.25 -10.27 3.76
N LYS A 160 -12.79 -11.47 3.51
CA LYS A 160 -14.03 -11.92 4.12
C LYS A 160 -13.90 -12.13 5.64
N ASP A 161 -12.77 -12.63 6.09
CA ASP A 161 -12.50 -12.82 7.52
C ASP A 161 -12.35 -11.48 8.25
N ALA A 162 -11.67 -10.50 7.65
CA ALA A 162 -11.64 -9.14 8.16
C ALA A 162 -13.05 -8.53 8.26
N LEU A 163 -13.90 -8.72 7.25
CA LEU A 163 -15.29 -8.27 7.28
C LEU A 163 -16.11 -8.90 8.41
N LYS A 164 -15.94 -10.21 8.65
CA LYS A 164 -16.64 -10.92 9.74
C LYS A 164 -16.18 -10.46 11.13
N GLY A 165 -14.89 -10.10 11.24
CA GLY A 165 -14.27 -9.65 12.49
C GLY A 165 -14.46 -8.17 12.80
N MET A 166 -15.28 -7.42 12.05
CA MET A 166 -15.45 -5.98 12.25
C MET A 166 -16.02 -5.65 13.63
N VAL A 167 -15.37 -4.71 14.30
CA VAL A 167 -15.78 -4.12 15.57
C VAL A 167 -15.86 -2.60 15.43
N ALA A 168 -16.56 -1.94 16.37
CA ALA A 168 -16.54 -0.49 16.38
C ALA A 168 -15.14 0.01 16.73
N ALA A 169 -14.70 1.01 15.96
CA ALA A 169 -13.33 1.46 15.95
C ALA A 169 -13.20 2.98 15.95
N SER A 170 -12.00 3.43 16.27
CA SER A 170 -11.54 4.78 16.01
C SER A 170 -10.29 4.75 15.13
N ILE A 171 -10.08 5.80 14.35
CA ILE A 171 -8.93 5.92 13.46
C ILE A 171 -8.30 7.30 13.61
N GLY A 172 -6.99 7.39 13.44
CA GLY A 172 -6.27 8.64 13.40
C GLY A 172 -4.94 8.46 12.68
N ALA A 173 -4.30 9.57 12.33
CA ALA A 173 -3.02 9.55 11.64
C ALA A 173 -2.00 10.48 12.31
N GLY A 174 -0.74 10.15 12.13
CA GLY A 174 0.41 10.91 12.60
C GLY A 174 1.58 10.78 11.64
N LYS A 175 2.63 11.55 11.90
CA LYS A 175 3.86 11.56 11.11
C LYS A 175 5.06 11.47 12.02
N GLY A 176 6.07 10.74 11.57
CA GLY A 176 7.35 10.60 12.21
C GLY A 176 8.48 10.68 11.18
N GLU A 177 9.68 10.28 11.57
CA GLU A 177 10.85 10.30 10.71
C GLU A 177 11.70 9.04 10.89
N CYS A 178 12.14 8.42 9.77
CA CYS A 178 13.13 7.35 9.78
C CYS A 178 14.17 7.59 8.69
N LYS A 179 15.43 7.76 9.09
CA LYS A 179 16.57 8.11 8.18
C LYS A 179 17.32 6.88 7.68
N MET A 180 16.68 5.73 7.66
CA MET A 180 17.29 4.48 7.19
C MET A 180 17.12 4.29 5.68
N ASN A 181 16.71 5.31 4.94
CA ASN A 181 16.61 5.35 3.48
C ASN A 181 17.49 6.46 2.89
N ILE A 182 17.83 6.32 1.61
CA ILE A 182 18.72 7.23 0.90
C ILE A 182 18.36 7.25 -0.59
N ASN A 183 18.55 8.41 -1.25
CA ASN A 183 18.44 8.48 -2.69
C ASN A 183 19.53 7.62 -3.35
N ARG A 184 19.14 6.80 -4.35
CA ARG A 184 20.04 5.83 -4.99
C ARG A 184 20.66 6.32 -6.30
N ARG A 185 20.27 7.49 -6.77
CA ARG A 185 20.72 8.08 -8.04
C ARG A 185 22.06 8.82 -7.83
N ALA A 186 23.15 8.07 -7.85
CA ALA A 186 24.49 8.60 -7.60
C ALA A 186 25.16 9.04 -8.91
N PRO A 187 25.76 10.26 -8.95
CA PRO A 187 26.62 10.65 -10.07
C PRO A 187 27.81 9.70 -10.20
N ASP A 188 28.12 9.27 -11.43
CA ASP A 188 29.26 8.38 -11.71
C ASP A 188 30.59 9.11 -11.88
N GLY A 189 30.58 10.44 -11.79
CA GLY A 189 31.75 11.31 -12.02
C GLY A 189 32.10 11.53 -13.49
N LYS A 190 31.37 10.92 -14.44
CA LYS A 190 31.55 11.03 -15.88
C LYS A 190 30.39 11.71 -16.59
N GLY A 191 29.39 12.17 -15.83
CA GLY A 191 28.21 12.87 -16.34
C GLY A 191 26.94 12.01 -16.37
N ASP A 192 27.02 10.74 -15.96
CA ASP A 192 25.89 9.84 -15.87
C ASP A 192 25.44 9.60 -14.43
N ILE A 193 24.29 8.97 -14.31
CA ILE A 193 23.70 8.51 -13.04
C ILE A 193 23.77 6.98 -12.96
N THR A 194 24.32 6.49 -11.88
CA THR A 194 24.37 5.04 -11.57
C THR A 194 23.57 4.73 -10.30
N LEU A 195 23.25 3.45 -10.11
CA LEU A 195 22.69 2.97 -8.84
C LEU A 195 23.77 2.98 -7.77
N GLY A 196 23.55 3.75 -6.71
CA GLY A 196 24.51 3.91 -5.62
C GLY A 196 23.86 4.53 -4.40
N GLN A 197 24.58 5.37 -3.69
CA GLN A 197 24.07 6.19 -2.58
C GLN A 197 24.40 7.66 -2.84
N ASN A 198 23.37 8.51 -2.84
CA ASN A 198 23.52 9.96 -3.04
C ASN A 198 22.95 10.72 -1.84
N PRO A 199 23.78 11.02 -0.83
CA PRO A 199 23.33 11.74 0.36
C PRO A 199 22.99 13.21 0.10
N TYR A 200 23.32 13.74 -1.09
CA TYR A 200 23.06 15.13 -1.48
C TYR A 200 21.76 15.29 -2.30
N ALA A 201 21.20 14.19 -2.79
CA ALA A 201 19.94 14.24 -3.50
C ALA A 201 18.74 14.21 -2.52
N PRO A 202 17.59 14.79 -2.91
CA PRO A 202 16.40 14.77 -2.07
C PRO A 202 15.99 13.34 -1.69
N CYS A 203 15.67 13.15 -0.41
CA CYS A 203 15.13 11.91 0.13
C CYS A 203 14.08 12.25 1.19
N ASP A 204 12.89 11.72 1.02
CA ASP A 204 11.82 11.85 2.01
C ASP A 204 12.00 10.80 3.10
N HIS A 205 12.14 11.24 4.34
CA HIS A 205 12.29 10.40 5.52
C HIS A 205 10.99 10.29 6.33
N GLU A 206 9.89 10.90 5.85
CA GLU A 206 8.61 10.91 6.58
C GLU A 206 8.07 9.49 6.73
N VAL A 207 7.71 9.14 7.95
CA VAL A 207 6.97 7.94 8.31
C VAL A 207 5.53 8.32 8.56
N GLY A 208 4.63 7.93 7.66
CA GLY A 208 3.19 8.03 7.87
C GLY A 208 2.70 6.90 8.74
N VAL A 209 1.94 7.21 9.79
CA VAL A 209 1.37 6.21 10.69
C VAL A 209 -0.13 6.43 10.83
N ILE A 210 -0.91 5.36 10.64
CA ILE A 210 -2.35 5.37 10.89
C ILE A 210 -2.65 4.33 11.97
N SER A 211 -3.22 4.78 13.08
CA SER A 211 -3.67 3.91 14.17
C SER A 211 -5.16 3.64 14.03
N VAL A 212 -5.54 2.37 14.08
CA VAL A 212 -6.93 1.89 14.14
C VAL A 212 -7.10 1.20 15.48
N ASN A 213 -7.97 1.74 16.34
CA ASN A 213 -8.17 1.24 17.68
C ASN A 213 -9.60 0.72 17.87
N ASP A 214 -9.78 -0.25 18.76
CA ASP A 214 -11.09 -0.72 19.20
C ASP A 214 -11.77 0.33 20.12
N ARG A 215 -12.97 0.04 20.61
CA ARG A 215 -13.71 0.92 21.53
C ARG A 215 -13.01 1.16 22.86
N SER A 216 -12.13 0.25 23.26
CA SER A 216 -11.36 0.36 24.50
C SER A 216 -10.09 1.17 24.34
N GLY A 217 -9.80 1.65 23.11
CA GLY A 217 -8.59 2.39 22.76
C GLY A 217 -7.38 1.49 22.48
N ASN A 218 -7.56 0.16 22.45
CA ASN A 218 -6.47 -0.75 22.09
C ASN A 218 -6.27 -0.75 20.57
N PRO A 219 -5.04 -0.63 20.06
CA PRO A 219 -4.78 -0.72 18.62
C PRO A 219 -5.08 -2.13 18.11
N VAL A 220 -5.86 -2.21 17.02
CA VAL A 220 -6.14 -3.44 16.24
C VAL A 220 -5.34 -3.47 14.95
N ALA A 221 -4.89 -2.28 14.49
CA ALA A 221 -3.93 -2.16 13.40
C ALA A 221 -3.11 -0.88 13.51
N ILE A 222 -1.84 -0.96 13.09
CA ILE A 222 -0.96 0.18 12.86
C ILE A 222 -0.46 0.09 11.42
N ILE A 223 -0.96 0.96 10.54
CA ILE A 223 -0.53 1.05 9.15
C ILE A 223 0.68 1.98 9.11
N VAL A 224 1.76 1.53 8.46
CA VAL A 224 2.99 2.29 8.29
C VAL A 224 3.18 2.59 6.81
N ASN A 225 3.46 3.85 6.45
CA ASN A 225 3.81 4.26 5.09
C ASN A 225 5.20 4.88 5.10
N TRP A 226 6.13 4.32 4.32
CA TRP A 226 7.50 4.83 4.25
C TRP A 226 8.12 4.58 2.86
N PRO A 227 8.81 5.58 2.26
CA PRO A 227 9.37 5.45 0.92
C PRO A 227 10.75 4.79 0.95
N CYS A 228 10.81 3.50 0.63
CA CYS A 228 12.08 2.78 0.49
C CYS A 228 11.88 1.45 -0.26
N HIS A 229 12.82 1.08 -1.15
CA HIS A 229 12.86 -0.22 -1.80
C HIS A 229 13.13 -1.37 -0.80
N GLY A 230 12.50 -2.52 -1.01
CA GLY A 230 12.75 -3.77 -0.26
C GLY A 230 13.89 -4.58 -0.85
N VAL A 231 15.14 -4.08 -0.79
CA VAL A 231 16.30 -4.62 -1.52
C VAL A 231 17.53 -4.90 -0.64
N VAL A 232 17.37 -4.96 0.68
CA VAL A 232 18.52 -5.12 1.60
C VAL A 232 19.31 -6.40 1.30
N LEU A 233 18.61 -7.50 1.00
CA LEU A 233 19.27 -8.80 0.80
C LEU A 233 19.93 -9.00 -0.59
N GLY A 234 19.61 -8.16 -1.57
CA GLY A 234 20.30 -8.13 -2.84
C GLY A 234 20.13 -9.35 -3.76
N PRO A 235 20.79 -9.35 -4.94
CA PRO A 235 20.55 -10.33 -6.00
C PRO A 235 21.11 -11.73 -5.71
N ARG A 236 22.05 -11.88 -4.77
CA ARG A 236 22.64 -13.20 -4.42
C ARG A 236 21.82 -13.97 -3.38
N ASN A 237 20.76 -13.35 -2.84
CA ASN A 237 19.86 -14.01 -1.91
C ASN A 237 18.89 -14.94 -2.63
N TYR A 238 18.85 -16.21 -2.23
CA TYR A 238 17.90 -17.23 -2.68
C TYR A 238 17.00 -17.75 -1.54
N LEU A 239 16.89 -16.99 -0.44
CA LEU A 239 15.96 -17.29 0.65
C LEU A 239 14.75 -16.34 0.56
N ILE A 240 13.55 -16.91 0.64
CA ILE A 240 12.33 -16.13 0.77
C ILE A 240 12.34 -15.37 2.09
N THR A 241 12.03 -14.08 2.03
CA THR A 241 11.90 -13.21 3.20
C THR A 241 11.07 -11.97 2.83
N GLY A 242 10.39 -11.36 3.83
CA GLY A 242 9.70 -10.08 3.67
C GLY A 242 10.62 -8.85 3.63
N ASP A 243 11.96 -9.05 3.64
CA ASP A 243 12.97 -7.99 3.72
C ASP A 243 12.68 -7.03 4.91
N TRP A 244 13.11 -5.75 4.88
CA TRP A 244 12.84 -4.78 5.94
C TRP A 244 11.34 -4.52 6.15
N PRO A 245 10.44 -4.49 5.12
CA PRO A 245 9.02 -4.28 5.36
C PRO A 245 8.38 -5.39 6.21
N GLY A 246 8.75 -6.65 5.91
CA GLY A 246 8.33 -7.79 6.72
C GLY A 246 8.88 -7.74 8.14
N ALA A 247 10.14 -7.31 8.30
CA ALA A 247 10.75 -7.13 9.62
C ALA A 247 10.04 -6.04 10.44
N ALA A 248 9.72 -4.89 9.84
CA ALA A 248 8.97 -3.81 10.50
C ALA A 248 7.58 -4.27 10.95
N SER A 249 6.86 -4.96 10.05
CA SER A 249 5.56 -5.54 10.40
C SER A 249 5.65 -6.50 11.58
N ARG A 250 6.61 -7.43 11.55
CA ARG A 250 6.81 -8.40 12.66
C ARG A 250 7.16 -7.71 13.98
N TYR A 251 8.08 -6.75 13.95
CA TYR A 251 8.48 -6.01 15.14
C TYR A 251 7.29 -5.37 15.85
N VAL A 252 6.43 -4.64 15.11
CA VAL A 252 5.24 -3.98 15.68
C VAL A 252 4.23 -5.01 16.17
N GLU A 253 4.00 -6.08 15.42
CA GLU A 253 3.09 -7.17 15.79
C GLU A 253 3.56 -7.91 17.06
N GLU A 254 4.85 -8.23 17.18
CA GLU A 254 5.45 -8.95 18.32
C GLU A 254 5.43 -8.10 19.61
N ILE A 255 5.84 -6.82 19.53
CA ILE A 255 5.80 -5.91 20.69
C ILE A 255 4.38 -5.72 21.22
N SER A 256 3.37 -5.77 20.34
CA SER A 256 1.96 -5.72 20.73
C SER A 256 1.44 -7.05 21.33
N GLY A 257 2.28 -8.07 21.41
CA GLY A 257 1.90 -9.43 21.83
C GLY A 257 0.99 -10.13 20.83
N GLY A 258 1.11 -9.80 19.54
CA GLY A 258 0.31 -10.38 18.45
C GLY A 258 -1.16 -9.94 18.44
N LYS A 259 -1.51 -8.89 19.16
CA LYS A 259 -2.89 -8.40 19.31
C LYS A 259 -3.35 -7.50 18.16
N LEU A 260 -2.43 -6.99 17.36
CA LEU A 260 -2.71 -6.15 16.19
C LEU A 260 -2.01 -6.69 14.95
N ILE A 261 -2.41 -6.20 13.78
CA ILE A 261 -1.63 -6.35 12.55
C ILE A 261 -0.94 -5.04 12.20
N ALA A 262 0.24 -5.13 11.56
CA ALA A 262 1.01 -3.97 11.15
C ALA A 262 1.28 -3.98 9.63
N PRO A 263 0.29 -3.60 8.79
CA PRO A 263 0.54 -3.46 7.37
C PRO A 263 1.54 -2.35 7.09
N VAL A 264 2.62 -2.69 6.38
CA VAL A 264 3.53 -1.71 5.79
C VAL A 264 3.09 -1.43 4.35
N THR A 265 3.04 -0.17 3.97
CA THR A 265 2.84 0.30 2.61
C THR A 265 4.06 1.08 2.15
N ILE A 266 4.40 0.96 0.88
CA ILE A 266 5.54 1.66 0.31
C ILE A 266 5.08 3.02 -0.22
N GLY A 267 5.73 4.08 0.26
CA GLY A 267 5.63 5.42 -0.30
C GLY A 267 6.32 5.51 -1.68
N ALA A 268 6.48 6.72 -2.20
CA ALA A 268 7.17 6.92 -3.48
C ALA A 268 8.68 6.63 -3.32
N SER A 269 9.10 5.45 -3.74
CA SER A 269 10.43 4.90 -3.52
C SER A 269 11.20 4.60 -4.80
N GLY A 270 10.71 5.03 -5.98
CA GLY A 270 11.30 4.67 -7.26
C GLY A 270 12.81 4.99 -7.37
N ASP A 271 13.26 6.01 -6.69
CA ASP A 271 14.67 6.45 -6.61
C ASP A 271 15.28 6.32 -5.20
N ILE A 272 14.62 5.61 -4.28
CA ILE A 272 15.04 5.51 -2.87
C ILE A 272 15.35 4.07 -2.47
N ASN A 273 16.55 3.85 -1.97
CA ASN A 273 17.02 2.57 -1.41
C ASN A 273 17.21 2.66 0.11
N PRO A 274 17.29 1.51 0.80
CA PRO A 274 17.75 1.48 2.18
C PRO A 274 19.23 1.87 2.29
N VAL A 275 19.63 2.45 3.43
CA VAL A 275 21.04 2.77 3.72
C VAL A 275 21.91 1.50 3.80
N TYR A 276 21.33 0.38 4.24
CA TYR A 276 21.93 -0.95 4.12
C TYR A 276 21.44 -1.56 2.79
N GLY A 277 22.20 -1.41 1.75
CA GLY A 277 21.78 -1.82 0.40
C GLY A 277 22.63 -2.94 -0.17
N PRO A 278 22.28 -3.44 -1.36
CA PRO A 278 22.96 -4.56 -2.02
C PRO A 278 24.41 -4.27 -2.44
N HIS A 279 24.91 -3.09 -2.20
CA HIS A 279 26.28 -2.65 -2.49
C HIS A 279 27.28 -2.95 -1.36
N ILE A 280 26.81 -3.40 -0.19
CA ILE A 280 27.68 -3.85 0.87
C ILE A 280 28.19 -5.26 0.48
N ASP A 281 29.50 -5.48 0.56
CA ASP A 281 30.11 -6.78 0.23
C ASP A 281 29.68 -7.84 1.25
N PHE A 282 28.95 -8.81 0.75
CA PHE A 282 28.27 -9.77 1.59
C PHE A 282 28.73 -11.20 1.30
N GLU A 283 29.93 -11.51 1.62
CA GLU A 283 30.36 -12.90 1.73
C GLU A 283 29.71 -13.63 2.92
N ASN A 284 29.12 -12.86 3.86
CA ASN A 284 28.43 -13.40 5.04
C ASN A 284 26.90 -13.19 4.97
N ASN A 285 26.14 -14.24 4.70
CA ASN A 285 24.68 -14.23 4.71
C ASN A 285 24.03 -13.66 6.00
N ASN A 286 24.71 -13.77 7.14
CA ASN A 286 24.22 -13.25 8.43
C ASN A 286 24.24 -11.72 8.53
N ALA A 287 25.15 -11.03 7.82
CA ALA A 287 25.21 -9.56 7.82
C ALA A 287 24.02 -8.93 7.08
N TYR A 288 23.49 -9.60 6.07
CA TYR A 288 22.28 -9.18 5.36
C TYR A 288 21.02 -9.20 6.23
N ALA A 289 20.81 -10.31 6.93
CA ALA A 289 19.67 -10.47 7.81
C ALA A 289 19.64 -9.36 8.87
N TYR A 290 20.81 -9.01 9.44
CA TYR A 290 20.92 -7.94 10.42
C TYR A 290 20.48 -6.57 9.86
N GLY A 291 20.90 -6.21 8.65
CA GLY A 291 20.53 -4.92 8.05
C GLY A 291 19.03 -4.73 7.87
N LYS A 292 18.31 -5.75 7.39
CA LYS A 292 16.86 -5.68 7.24
C LYS A 292 16.12 -5.61 8.57
N ASP A 293 16.60 -6.35 9.58
CA ASP A 293 15.99 -6.36 10.91
C ASP A 293 16.27 -5.04 11.64
N ALA A 294 17.47 -4.44 11.51
CA ALA A 294 17.78 -3.13 12.05
C ALA A 294 16.88 -2.02 11.48
N ILE A 295 16.66 -2.01 10.15
CA ILE A 295 15.74 -1.05 9.51
C ILE A 295 14.31 -1.30 10.00
N GLY A 296 13.89 -2.56 10.04
CA GLY A 296 12.55 -2.95 10.49
C GLY A 296 12.28 -2.55 11.93
N GLU A 297 13.27 -2.72 12.81
CA GLU A 297 13.20 -2.34 14.21
C GLU A 297 13.13 -0.82 14.39
N ASP A 298 13.98 -0.05 13.70
CA ASP A 298 14.00 1.41 13.79
C ASP A 298 12.69 2.02 13.28
N LEU A 299 12.21 1.56 12.12
CA LEU A 299 10.93 1.98 11.57
C LEU A 299 9.76 1.58 12.48
N GLY A 300 9.80 0.37 13.03
CA GLY A 300 8.79 -0.13 13.95
C GLY A 300 8.75 0.65 15.26
N LYS A 301 9.90 0.98 15.84
CA LYS A 301 10.00 1.84 17.05
C LYS A 301 9.39 3.21 16.81
N GLU A 302 9.76 3.85 15.68
CA GLU A 302 9.22 5.16 15.34
C GLU A 302 7.71 5.10 15.11
N SER A 303 7.23 4.07 14.40
CA SER A 303 5.80 3.86 14.17
C SER A 303 5.01 3.69 15.49
N MET A 304 5.55 2.94 16.43
CA MET A 304 4.95 2.76 17.76
C MET A 304 5.00 4.03 18.61
N ARG A 305 6.06 4.84 18.50
CA ARG A 305 6.16 6.14 19.14
C ARG A 305 5.07 7.09 18.63
N VAL A 306 4.97 7.22 17.30
CA VAL A 306 3.95 8.08 16.66
C VAL A 306 2.54 7.61 17.00
N ALA A 307 2.28 6.29 16.95
CA ALA A 307 0.96 5.73 17.23
C ALA A 307 0.43 6.09 18.62
N LYS A 308 1.31 6.25 19.63
CA LYS A 308 0.93 6.66 21.00
C LYS A 308 0.48 8.13 21.08
N GLU A 309 0.91 8.97 20.14
CA GLU A 309 0.61 10.41 20.11
C GLU A 309 -0.60 10.73 19.23
N ILE A 310 -1.12 9.74 18.48
CA ILE A 310 -2.24 9.93 17.55
C ILE A 310 -3.55 10.13 18.30
N HIS A 311 -4.22 11.24 18.01
CA HIS A 311 -5.61 11.44 18.38
C HIS A 311 -6.54 10.78 17.36
N THR A 312 -7.36 9.83 17.83
CA THR A 312 -8.27 9.09 16.96
C THR A 312 -9.69 9.63 17.03
N PHE A 313 -10.45 9.50 15.95
CA PHE A 313 -11.87 9.84 15.84
C PHE A 313 -12.70 8.58 15.56
N THR A 314 -13.93 8.54 16.06
CA THR A 314 -14.84 7.38 16.01
C THR A 314 -15.87 7.45 14.89
N SER A 315 -15.95 8.59 14.21
CA SER A 315 -16.91 8.84 13.14
C SER A 315 -16.25 9.58 11.99
N GLY A 316 -16.55 9.18 10.77
CA GLY A 316 -16.01 9.81 9.57
C GLY A 316 -16.64 9.18 8.34
N ARG A 317 -16.79 9.96 7.28
CA ARG A 317 -17.27 9.45 6.01
C ARG A 317 -16.14 8.77 5.26
N ILE A 318 -16.44 7.66 4.61
CA ILE A 318 -15.52 6.97 3.69
C ILE A 318 -15.98 7.24 2.26
N THR A 319 -15.12 7.86 1.46
CA THR A 319 -15.34 8.08 0.03
C THR A 319 -14.14 7.61 -0.76
N ALA A 320 -14.35 7.19 -2.01
CA ALA A 320 -13.28 6.68 -2.85
C ALA A 320 -13.51 7.04 -4.31
N LEU A 321 -12.41 7.27 -5.02
CA LEU A 321 -12.35 7.47 -6.46
C LEU A 321 -11.21 6.64 -7.05
N GLN A 322 -11.41 6.16 -8.27
CA GLN A 322 -10.37 5.53 -9.07
C GLN A 322 -10.42 6.09 -10.49
N ARG A 323 -9.25 6.41 -11.04
CA ARG A 323 -9.08 6.97 -12.38
C ARG A 323 -7.95 6.23 -13.09
N VAL A 324 -8.10 5.98 -14.38
CA VAL A 324 -7.01 5.51 -15.24
C VAL A 324 -6.63 6.67 -16.15
N ILE A 325 -5.37 7.09 -16.08
CA ILE A 325 -4.83 8.13 -16.96
C ILE A 325 -3.95 7.48 -18.03
N SER A 326 -3.97 8.06 -19.23
CA SER A 326 -3.12 7.68 -20.35
C SER A 326 -1.93 8.62 -20.44
N LEU A 327 -0.72 8.09 -20.32
CA LEU A 327 0.53 8.84 -20.46
C LEU A 327 1.20 8.51 -21.79
N PRO A 328 1.83 9.48 -22.48
CA PRO A 328 2.55 9.23 -23.72
C PRO A 328 3.66 8.21 -23.49
N ALA A 329 3.64 7.11 -24.24
CA ALA A 329 4.67 6.08 -24.14
C ALA A 329 5.91 6.47 -24.94
N LYS A 330 7.09 6.01 -24.51
CA LYS A 330 8.32 6.07 -25.32
C LYS A 330 8.15 5.19 -26.56
N GLU A 331 8.64 5.68 -27.69
CA GLU A 331 8.73 4.88 -28.89
C GLU A 331 9.66 3.68 -28.64
N LYS A 332 9.33 2.52 -29.20
CA LYS A 332 10.22 1.38 -29.17
C LYS A 332 11.39 1.70 -30.09
N GLU A 333 12.58 1.90 -29.55
CA GLU A 333 13.79 1.73 -30.35
C GLU A 333 13.90 0.24 -30.69
N SER A 334 13.70 -0.07 -31.95
CA SER A 334 14.03 -1.38 -32.53
C SER A 334 15.53 -1.40 -32.77
N GLU A 335 16.30 -2.03 -31.85
CA GLU A 335 17.55 -2.69 -32.18
C GLU A 335 18.08 -3.50 -31.01
N ASP A 336 18.19 -4.80 -31.20
CA ASP A 336 19.12 -5.80 -30.63
C ASP A 336 19.42 -5.85 -29.13
N GLY A 337 18.59 -5.27 -28.26
CA GLY A 337 18.72 -5.42 -26.82
C GLY A 337 17.77 -6.50 -26.29
N LYS A 338 18.31 -7.58 -25.75
CA LYS A 338 17.63 -8.72 -25.12
C LYS A 338 16.82 -8.35 -23.86
N PHE A 339 15.92 -7.40 -23.97
CA PHE A 339 14.83 -7.22 -23.04
C PHE A 339 13.54 -7.60 -23.75
N LEU A 340 13.06 -8.81 -23.48
CA LEU A 340 11.76 -9.30 -23.92
C LEU A 340 10.68 -8.36 -23.39
N GLN A 341 10.29 -7.38 -24.21
CA GLN A 341 9.09 -6.60 -23.97
C GLN A 341 7.90 -7.44 -24.45
N PRO A 342 6.82 -7.56 -23.64
CA PRO A 342 5.61 -8.19 -24.15
C PRO A 342 5.15 -7.43 -25.40
N LYS A 343 4.76 -8.18 -26.44
CA LYS A 343 4.10 -7.65 -27.64
C LYS A 343 2.78 -7.00 -27.22
N THR A 344 2.82 -5.79 -26.71
CA THR A 344 1.62 -5.00 -26.53
C THR A 344 1.29 -4.32 -27.83
N ARG A 345 0.06 -4.54 -28.28
CA ARG A 345 -0.56 -3.85 -29.39
C ARG A 345 -0.33 -2.33 -29.28
N GLN A 346 0.06 -1.75 -30.34
CA GLN A 346 -0.13 -0.47 -30.97
C GLN A 346 -1.06 0.52 -30.21
N ASP A 347 -0.67 0.92 -28.99
CA ASP A 347 -1.16 2.13 -28.33
C ASP A 347 0.07 2.90 -27.85
N ASP A 348 0.23 4.11 -28.41
CA ASP A 348 1.31 5.05 -28.03
C ASP A 348 1.16 5.60 -26.61
N SER A 349 0.44 4.90 -25.73
CA SER A 349 0.15 5.34 -24.36
C SER A 349 0.34 4.24 -23.32
N LEU A 350 0.82 4.64 -22.15
CA LEU A 350 0.87 3.80 -20.95
C LEU A 350 -0.28 4.17 -20.02
N GLN A 351 -1.04 3.15 -19.61
CA GLN A 351 -2.12 3.34 -18.65
C GLN A 351 -1.57 3.31 -17.21
N VAL A 352 -1.88 4.33 -16.43
CA VAL A 352 -1.56 4.43 -15.00
C VAL A 352 -2.85 4.54 -14.21
N ARG A 353 -3.05 3.62 -13.27
CA ARG A 353 -4.22 3.65 -12.38
C ARG A 353 -3.90 4.47 -11.14
N LEU A 354 -4.75 5.46 -10.89
CA LEU A 354 -4.74 6.31 -9.71
C LEU A 354 -5.96 5.99 -8.85
N SER A 355 -5.77 5.95 -7.56
CA SER A 355 -6.84 5.73 -6.57
C SER A 355 -6.72 6.77 -5.47
N ALA A 356 -7.85 7.20 -4.91
CA ALA A 356 -7.90 8.04 -3.73
C ALA A 356 -9.02 7.56 -2.81
N ILE A 357 -8.71 7.33 -1.55
CA ILE A 357 -9.68 6.99 -0.50
C ILE A 357 -9.55 8.01 0.62
N LYS A 358 -10.67 8.64 1.00
CA LYS A 358 -10.76 9.52 2.16
C LYS A 358 -11.49 8.83 3.31
N ILE A 359 -10.93 8.93 4.50
CA ILE A 359 -11.49 8.43 5.74
C ILE A 359 -11.44 9.58 6.74
N GLY A 360 -12.55 10.29 6.90
CA GLY A 360 -12.57 11.54 7.66
C GLY A 360 -11.61 12.59 7.08
N ASN A 361 -10.51 12.89 7.79
CA ASN A 361 -9.46 13.82 7.35
C ASN A 361 -8.16 13.13 6.86
N ILE A 362 -8.19 11.82 6.70
CA ILE A 362 -7.05 11.01 6.21
C ILE A 362 -7.27 10.68 4.73
N ILE A 363 -6.25 10.90 3.92
CA ILE A 363 -6.24 10.57 2.49
C ILE A 363 -5.20 9.48 2.24
N LEU A 364 -5.62 8.39 1.61
CA LEU A 364 -4.76 7.37 1.02
C LEU A 364 -4.85 7.47 -0.50
N THR A 365 -3.74 7.75 -1.16
CA THR A 365 -3.66 7.68 -2.63
C THR A 365 -2.93 6.44 -3.05
N GLY A 366 -3.38 5.79 -4.13
CA GLY A 366 -2.75 4.61 -4.73
C GLY A 366 -2.27 4.92 -6.14
N VAL A 367 -1.04 4.51 -6.48
CA VAL A 367 -0.48 4.65 -7.83
C VAL A 367 0.07 3.30 -8.30
N SER A 368 -0.30 2.89 -9.52
CA SER A 368 0.11 1.60 -10.10
C SER A 368 1.50 1.66 -10.73
N GLY A 369 2.52 2.09 -9.97
CA GLY A 369 3.88 2.21 -10.51
C GLY A 369 4.94 2.44 -9.43
N GLU A 370 6.19 2.47 -9.89
CA GLU A 370 7.38 2.81 -9.13
C GLU A 370 7.61 4.33 -9.21
N VAL A 371 6.98 5.07 -8.31
CA VAL A 371 6.94 6.53 -8.36
C VAL A 371 8.18 7.13 -7.73
N PHE A 372 8.79 8.14 -8.37
CA PHE A 372 9.88 8.90 -7.79
C PHE A 372 9.44 9.71 -6.57
N ASN A 373 10.33 9.83 -5.61
CA ASN A 373 10.10 10.40 -4.30
C ASN A 373 9.52 11.81 -4.34
N GLN A 374 10.08 12.69 -5.15
CA GLN A 374 9.65 14.07 -5.26
C GLN A 374 8.23 14.26 -5.80
N ILE A 375 7.69 13.30 -6.55
CA ILE A 375 6.30 13.35 -7.01
C ILE A 375 5.34 13.30 -5.83
N SER A 376 5.59 12.38 -4.88
CA SER A 376 4.81 12.28 -3.64
C SER A 376 4.94 13.52 -2.76
N VAL A 377 6.16 14.01 -2.57
CA VAL A 377 6.42 15.22 -1.76
C VAL A 377 5.68 16.43 -2.32
N LYS A 378 5.79 16.66 -3.64
CA LYS A 378 5.09 17.77 -4.32
C LYS A 378 3.57 17.65 -4.24
N MET A 379 3.02 16.44 -4.39
CA MET A 379 1.58 16.18 -4.27
C MET A 379 1.08 16.43 -2.84
N ARG A 380 1.77 15.90 -1.83
CA ARG A 380 1.39 16.07 -0.41
C ARG A 380 1.45 17.54 0.02
N ASN A 381 2.43 18.30 -0.44
CA ASN A 381 2.58 19.73 -0.12
C ASN A 381 1.44 20.59 -0.70
N GLN A 382 0.75 20.11 -1.73
CA GLN A 382 -0.38 20.79 -2.37
C GLN A 382 -1.73 20.23 -1.91
N SER A 383 -1.74 19.11 -1.17
CA SER A 383 -2.98 18.53 -0.65
C SER A 383 -3.60 19.42 0.43
N PRO A 384 -4.93 19.62 0.42
CA PRO A 384 -5.63 20.36 1.49
C PRO A 384 -5.70 19.57 2.82
N TYR A 385 -5.27 18.31 2.82
CA TYR A 385 -5.31 17.42 3.99
C TYR A 385 -3.90 17.16 4.52
N SER A 386 -3.67 17.43 5.80
CA SER A 386 -2.38 17.24 6.47
C SER A 386 -1.91 15.77 6.48
N PHE A 387 -2.87 14.83 6.48
CA PHE A 387 -2.60 13.39 6.48
C PHE A 387 -2.94 12.80 5.10
N THR A 388 -2.09 13.10 4.13
CA THR A 388 -2.15 12.54 2.78
C THR A 388 -0.95 11.63 2.58
N PHE A 389 -1.20 10.34 2.29
CA PHE A 389 -0.16 9.32 2.11
C PHE A 389 -0.28 8.69 0.72
N MET A 390 0.83 8.65 -0.01
CA MET A 390 0.90 7.95 -1.29
C MET A 390 1.35 6.52 -1.07
N ILE A 391 0.60 5.57 -1.64
CA ILE A 391 0.93 4.15 -1.69
C ILE A 391 1.28 3.80 -3.13
N THR A 392 2.49 3.35 -3.38
CA THR A 392 2.95 2.91 -4.69
C THR A 392 2.82 1.39 -4.84
N HIS A 393 3.14 0.84 -6.03
CA HIS A 393 2.90 -0.58 -6.33
C HIS A 393 1.47 -1.02 -5.98
N CYS A 394 0.51 -0.11 -6.22
CA CYS A 394 -0.86 -0.22 -5.77
C CYS A 394 -1.81 -0.34 -6.96
N ASN A 395 -2.67 -1.36 -6.94
CA ASN A 395 -3.74 -1.56 -7.93
C ASN A 395 -3.25 -1.77 -9.36
N GLY A 396 -2.10 -2.43 -9.55
CA GLY A 396 -1.51 -2.74 -10.84
C GLY A 396 -0.04 -2.35 -10.96
N SER A 397 0.52 -2.46 -12.17
CA SER A 397 1.92 -2.17 -12.47
C SER A 397 2.06 -1.42 -13.78
N SER A 398 2.68 -0.24 -13.73
CA SER A 398 2.96 0.63 -14.88
C SER A 398 4.47 0.90 -15.07
N GLY A 399 5.34 0.27 -14.23
CA GLY A 399 6.78 0.50 -14.21
C GLY A 399 7.17 1.83 -13.57
N TYR A 400 8.36 2.33 -13.90
CA TYR A 400 8.88 3.58 -13.33
C TYR A 400 8.11 4.80 -13.81
N LEU A 401 7.77 5.67 -12.85
CA LEU A 401 7.14 6.98 -13.04
C LEU A 401 8.08 8.02 -12.44
N VAL A 402 8.94 8.57 -13.31
CA VAL A 402 10.05 9.43 -12.90
C VAL A 402 9.66 10.90 -12.88
N SER A 403 10.35 11.71 -12.07
CA SER A 403 10.17 13.17 -12.04
C SER A 403 10.73 13.84 -13.28
N GLU A 404 10.20 15.02 -13.63
CA GLU A 404 10.60 15.76 -14.84
C GLU A 404 12.08 16.12 -14.87
N ASP A 405 12.66 16.44 -13.72
CA ASP A 405 14.07 16.83 -13.57
C ASP A 405 15.05 15.65 -13.72
N ALA A 406 14.55 14.42 -13.70
CA ALA A 406 15.34 13.21 -13.89
C ALA A 406 15.66 12.92 -15.36
N TYR A 407 14.88 13.47 -16.29
CA TYR A 407 15.13 13.28 -17.73
C TYR A 407 16.35 14.10 -18.18
N PRO A 408 17.16 13.55 -19.11
CA PRO A 408 18.30 14.26 -19.68
C PRO A 408 17.85 15.57 -20.32
N LYS A 409 18.61 16.65 -20.07
CA LYS A 409 18.38 17.90 -20.79
C LYS A 409 18.80 17.77 -22.23
N ALA A 410 18.05 18.38 -23.16
CA ALA A 410 18.39 18.40 -24.59
C ALA A 410 19.82 18.91 -24.80
N GLY A 411 20.63 18.17 -25.55
CA GLY A 411 22.04 18.50 -25.85
C GLY A 411 23.08 17.89 -24.94
N VAL A 412 22.68 17.16 -23.88
CA VAL A 412 23.61 16.35 -23.09
C VAL A 412 23.70 14.97 -23.76
N SER A 413 24.80 14.70 -24.49
CA SER A 413 25.04 13.35 -25.01
C SER A 413 25.35 12.41 -23.85
N GLY A 414 24.67 11.24 -23.83
CA GLY A 414 24.98 10.17 -22.88
C GLY A 414 26.44 9.70 -23.00
N SER A 415 26.89 8.93 -22.01
CA SER A 415 28.21 8.34 -21.98
C SER A 415 28.47 7.47 -23.22
N GLU A 416 29.73 7.24 -23.54
CA GLU A 416 30.16 6.28 -24.57
C GLU A 416 29.69 4.83 -24.27
N ASN A 417 29.16 4.58 -23.08
CA ASN A 417 28.60 3.30 -22.71
C ASN A 417 27.15 3.17 -23.20
N LYS A 418 26.96 2.44 -24.28
CA LYS A 418 25.66 2.14 -24.92
C LYS A 418 24.59 1.55 -23.95
N TYR A 419 24.97 1.13 -22.75
CA TYR A 419 24.12 0.44 -21.79
C TYR A 419 23.60 1.34 -20.64
N ILE A 420 24.13 2.57 -20.49
CA ILE A 420 23.67 3.52 -19.49
C ILE A 420 23.51 4.90 -20.17
N PRO A 421 22.40 5.15 -20.86
CA PRO A 421 22.11 6.49 -21.38
C PRO A 421 21.99 7.51 -20.24
N ALA A 422 22.25 8.78 -20.57
CA ALA A 422 22.08 9.89 -19.64
C ALA A 422 20.72 9.83 -18.93
N GLY A 423 20.71 9.87 -17.59
CA GLY A 423 19.49 9.79 -16.77
C GLY A 423 19.38 8.57 -15.85
N GLY A 424 20.26 7.58 -15.99
CA GLY A 424 20.35 6.42 -15.11
C GLY A 424 19.30 5.34 -15.34
N TYR A 425 19.33 4.30 -14.50
CA TYR A 425 18.56 3.07 -14.63
C TYR A 425 17.06 3.31 -14.77
N GLU A 426 16.48 4.13 -13.90
CA GLU A 426 15.03 4.34 -13.83
C GLU A 426 14.49 5.07 -15.05
N VAL A 427 15.26 6.09 -15.54
CA VAL A 427 14.90 6.82 -16.76
C VAL A 427 14.97 5.92 -17.99
N ASN A 428 15.91 4.97 -18.01
CA ASN A 428 16.01 4.00 -19.10
C ASN A 428 14.89 2.96 -19.04
N SER A 429 14.50 2.57 -17.82
CA SER A 429 13.48 1.55 -17.59
C SER A 429 12.06 2.10 -17.68
N THR A 430 11.86 3.42 -17.55
CA THR A 430 10.52 4.01 -17.68
C THR A 430 10.02 3.91 -19.11
N ARG A 431 8.76 3.54 -19.25
CA ARG A 431 8.05 3.47 -20.54
C ARG A 431 7.33 4.77 -20.89
N VAL A 432 7.41 5.78 -20.04
CA VAL A 432 6.70 7.06 -20.19
C VAL A 432 7.65 8.14 -20.71
N LYS A 433 7.17 8.97 -21.65
CA LYS A 433 7.80 10.24 -22.02
C LYS A 433 7.66 11.24 -20.85
N THR A 434 8.21 12.42 -20.98
CA THR A 434 8.00 13.53 -20.03
C THR A 434 6.52 13.81 -19.81
N GLY A 435 6.15 14.42 -18.67
CA GLY A 435 4.76 14.79 -18.32
C GLY A 435 4.11 13.90 -17.27
N ALA A 436 4.72 12.78 -16.89
CA ALA A 436 4.16 11.85 -15.90
C ALA A 436 3.98 12.50 -14.51
N GLU A 437 4.98 13.23 -14.03
CA GLU A 437 4.94 13.93 -12.75
C GLU A 437 3.74 14.85 -12.65
N LYS A 438 3.61 15.76 -13.62
CA LYS A 438 2.51 16.73 -13.68
C LYS A 438 1.15 16.03 -13.72
N ALA A 439 0.99 15.06 -14.61
CA ALA A 439 -0.28 14.36 -14.79
C ALA A 439 -0.70 13.59 -13.52
N ILE A 440 0.22 12.93 -12.84
CA ILE A 440 -0.08 12.20 -11.60
C ILE A 440 -0.50 13.18 -10.50
N ILE A 441 0.26 14.26 -10.29
CA ILE A 441 -0.02 15.24 -9.24
C ILE A 441 -1.37 15.91 -9.47
N GLU A 442 -1.62 16.46 -10.66
CA GLU A 442 -2.86 17.17 -10.99
C GLU A 442 -4.08 16.25 -10.83
N ASN A 443 -4.05 15.04 -11.40
CA ASN A 443 -5.17 14.12 -11.30
C ASN A 443 -5.44 13.66 -9.86
N LEU A 444 -4.39 13.38 -9.06
CA LEU A 444 -4.59 13.00 -7.66
C LEU A 444 -5.17 14.16 -6.84
N LEU A 445 -4.71 15.40 -7.04
CA LEU A 445 -5.25 16.58 -6.35
C LEU A 445 -6.70 16.88 -6.76
N GLU A 446 -7.05 16.72 -8.04
CA GLU A 446 -8.44 16.79 -8.49
C GLU A 446 -9.30 15.75 -7.78
N MET A 447 -8.87 14.46 -7.78
CA MET A 447 -9.60 13.38 -7.10
C MET A 447 -9.75 13.64 -5.59
N ILE A 448 -8.72 14.17 -4.92
CA ILE A 448 -8.77 14.53 -3.50
C ILE A 448 -9.80 15.64 -3.25
N ASN A 449 -9.91 16.61 -4.14
CA ASN A 449 -10.87 17.69 -4.00
C ASN A 449 -12.32 17.27 -4.31
N GLU A 450 -12.52 16.22 -5.13
CA GLU A 450 -13.83 15.62 -5.41
C GLU A 450 -14.36 14.75 -4.26
N LEU A 451 -13.48 14.23 -3.36
CA LEU A 451 -13.85 13.40 -2.21
C LEU A 451 -14.42 14.19 -1.04
#